data_bc3efcf316c575452f4a0266eeafd3fc
#
_entry.id   bc3efcf316c575452f4a0266eeafd3fc
#
_cell.length_a   1.000
_cell.length_b   1.000
_cell.length_c   1.000
_cell.angle_alpha   90.00
_cell.angle_beta   90.00
_cell.angle_gamma   90.00
#
_symmetry.space_group_name_H-M   'P 1'
#
loop_
_entity.id
_entity.type
_entity.pdbx_description
1 polymer ?
#
loop_
_entity_poly.entity_id
_entity_poly.type
_entity_poly.pdbx_seq_one_letter_code
_entity_poly.pdbx_strand_id
1 'polypeptide(L)'
;PEAGVESWLKLGDALLASNDTRGAERAFQRALELKANDPDALLGLGTAQLRQGKLERAVTALTQAADASQQPTAWNRLGIAHILLGQTKPAQTAFNTSLRLAPNDLDTRCNLALAYALGDDSQKALQTIETVSQSPLAQPRHQRNELLVMVLAGREKDLKGMSFEDIPKAERSKLITEARRIKAIKDPAAQAQALGLVDGR
;
A
#
# COMPACT_ATOMS: atom_id res chain seq x y z
N PRO A 1 35.34 4.88 15.86
CA PRO A 1 34.52 5.91 15.25
C PRO A 1 33.06 5.56 15.39
N GLU A 2 32.24 6.48 15.92
CA GLU A 2 30.80 6.27 16.00
C GLU A 2 30.18 6.14 14.61
N ALA A 3 29.22 5.22 14.45
CA ALA A 3 28.52 5.04 13.19
C ALA A 3 27.71 6.30 12.84
N GLY A 4 27.90 6.83 11.63
CA GLY A 4 27.17 7.99 11.12
C GLY A 4 25.74 7.66 10.69
N VAL A 5 24.99 8.70 10.30
CA VAL A 5 23.58 8.58 9.82
C VAL A 5 23.47 7.54 8.70
N GLU A 6 24.36 7.61 7.71
CA GLU A 6 24.31 6.68 6.56
C GLU A 6 24.49 5.21 6.97
N SER A 7 25.37 4.94 7.93
CA SER A 7 25.57 3.57 8.45
C SER A 7 24.31 3.03 9.11
N TRP A 8 23.62 3.87 9.88
CA TRP A 8 22.34 3.48 10.50
C TRP A 8 21.22 3.29 9.48
N LEU A 9 21.16 4.12 8.43
CA LEU A 9 20.21 3.94 7.34
C LEU A 9 20.42 2.61 6.62
N LYS A 10 21.66 2.31 6.25
CA LYS A 10 22.01 1.02 5.60
C LYS A 10 21.67 -0.19 6.47
N LEU A 11 21.95 -0.11 7.77
CA LEU A 11 21.58 -1.15 8.71
C LEU A 11 20.06 -1.31 8.80
N GLY A 12 19.34 -0.21 8.91
CA GLY A 12 17.88 -0.23 8.94
C GLY A 12 17.28 -0.88 7.70
N ASP A 13 17.76 -0.51 6.53
CA ASP A 13 17.31 -1.09 5.24
C ASP A 13 17.60 -2.60 5.17
N ALA A 14 18.79 -3.03 5.58
CA ALA A 14 19.15 -4.45 5.62
C ALA A 14 18.26 -5.24 6.59
N LEU A 15 17.94 -4.67 7.75
CA LEU A 15 17.04 -5.28 8.73
C LEU A 15 15.60 -5.34 8.21
N LEU A 16 15.12 -4.32 7.49
CA LEU A 16 13.82 -4.39 6.80
C LEU A 16 13.81 -5.52 5.75
N ALA A 17 14.87 -5.64 4.97
CA ALA A 17 14.99 -6.67 3.95
C ALA A 17 14.98 -8.09 4.55
N SER A 18 15.55 -8.27 5.73
CA SER A 18 15.52 -9.54 6.49
C SER A 18 14.27 -9.73 7.34
N ASN A 19 13.33 -8.78 7.29
CA ASN A 19 12.10 -8.76 8.07
C ASN A 19 12.31 -8.62 9.60
N ASP A 20 13.48 -8.15 10.03
CA ASP A 20 13.69 -7.71 11.43
C ASP A 20 13.18 -6.28 11.60
N THR A 21 11.88 -6.14 11.69
CA THR A 21 11.21 -4.83 11.77
C THR A 21 11.51 -4.09 13.07
N ARG A 22 11.75 -4.81 14.16
CA ARG A 22 12.12 -4.19 15.45
C ARG A 22 13.56 -3.68 15.44
N GLY A 23 14.46 -4.46 14.86
CA GLY A 23 15.86 -4.05 14.65
C GLY A 23 15.93 -2.83 13.73
N ALA A 24 15.18 -2.84 12.64
CA ALA A 24 15.07 -1.73 11.69
C ALA A 24 14.57 -0.45 12.37
N GLU A 25 13.49 -0.54 13.15
CA GLU A 25 12.96 0.59 13.91
C GLU A 25 14.02 1.24 14.80
N ARG A 26 14.80 0.43 15.54
CA ARG A 26 15.88 0.95 16.37
C ARG A 26 16.99 1.62 15.56
N ALA A 27 17.37 1.02 14.42
CA ALA A 27 18.41 1.60 13.57
C ALA A 27 18.00 2.95 12.99
N PHE A 28 16.76 3.08 12.51
CA PHE A 28 16.24 4.36 12.01
C PHE A 28 16.07 5.40 13.12
N GLN A 29 15.69 5.00 14.33
CA GLN A 29 15.66 5.90 15.49
C GLN A 29 17.05 6.44 15.80
N ARG A 30 18.10 5.61 15.73
CA ARG A 30 19.48 6.06 15.89
C ARG A 30 19.90 7.04 14.81
N ALA A 31 19.50 6.81 13.56
CA ALA A 31 19.74 7.79 12.49
C ALA A 31 19.07 9.14 12.80
N LEU A 32 17.85 9.13 13.32
CA LEU A 32 17.11 10.34 13.69
C LEU A 32 17.68 11.07 14.91
N GLU A 33 18.32 10.37 15.86
CA GLU A 33 19.08 11.00 16.96
C GLU A 33 20.25 11.84 16.42
N LEU A 34 20.87 11.39 15.33
CA LEU A 34 21.98 12.08 14.69
C LEU A 34 21.53 13.19 13.71
N LYS A 35 20.41 12.98 13.05
CA LYS A 35 19.82 13.93 12.10
C LYS A 35 18.30 13.88 12.21
N ALA A 36 17.70 14.75 13.01
CA ALA A 36 16.30 14.75 13.45
C ALA A 36 15.46 14.88 12.18
N ASN A 37 15.25 15.16 11.27
CA ASN A 37 14.29 15.22 10.16
C ASN A 37 14.86 14.57 8.86
N ASP A 38 15.73 13.59 9.03
CA ASP A 38 16.23 12.87 7.87
C ASP A 38 15.08 12.14 7.16
N PRO A 39 14.77 12.45 5.88
CA PRO A 39 13.62 11.88 5.20
C PRO A 39 13.70 10.36 5.03
N ASP A 40 14.88 9.82 4.78
CA ASP A 40 15.08 8.39 4.59
C ASP A 40 14.92 7.63 5.92
N ALA A 41 15.42 8.21 7.02
CA ALA A 41 15.23 7.65 8.35
C ALA A 41 13.76 7.67 8.76
N LEU A 42 13.03 8.76 8.50
CA LEU A 42 11.59 8.86 8.77
C LEU A 42 10.79 7.87 7.92
N LEU A 43 11.12 7.71 6.65
CA LEU A 43 10.47 6.73 5.77
C LEU A 43 10.75 5.30 6.26
N GLY A 44 11.97 4.99 6.61
CA GLY A 44 12.35 3.69 7.16
C GLY A 44 11.66 3.38 8.47
N LEU A 45 11.63 4.35 9.40
CA LEU A 45 10.93 4.24 10.68
C LEU A 45 9.44 3.96 10.49
N GLY A 46 8.78 4.76 9.66
CA GLY A 46 7.36 4.58 9.34
C GLY A 46 7.06 3.23 8.69
N THR A 47 7.94 2.77 7.81
CA THR A 47 7.83 1.46 7.17
C THR A 47 7.96 0.33 8.19
N ALA A 48 8.93 0.39 9.09
CA ALA A 48 9.11 -0.60 10.15
C ALA A 48 7.89 -0.65 11.08
N GLN A 49 7.36 0.52 11.45
CA GLN A 49 6.16 0.63 12.29
C GLN A 49 4.91 0.09 11.58
N LEU A 50 4.75 0.39 10.29
CA LEU A 50 3.66 -0.14 9.46
C LEU A 50 3.66 -1.67 9.45
N ARG A 51 4.81 -2.28 9.20
CA ARG A 51 4.97 -3.75 9.21
C ARG A 51 4.74 -4.39 10.59
N GLN A 52 4.95 -3.64 11.66
CA GLN A 52 4.65 -4.09 13.03
C GLN A 52 3.18 -3.88 13.43
N GLY A 53 2.35 -3.27 12.56
CA GLY A 53 0.97 -2.91 12.89
C GLY A 53 0.83 -1.71 13.84
N LYS A 54 1.90 -0.94 14.05
CA LYS A 54 1.88 0.31 14.84
C LYS A 54 1.38 1.46 13.95
N LEU A 55 0.11 1.40 13.57
CA LEU A 55 -0.44 2.18 12.45
C LEU A 55 -0.44 3.69 12.70
N GLU A 56 -0.85 4.14 13.89
CA GLU A 56 -0.87 5.56 14.25
C GLU A 56 0.54 6.17 14.27
N ARG A 57 1.51 5.42 14.79
CA ARG A 57 2.92 5.84 14.78
C ARG A 57 3.46 5.88 13.35
N ALA A 58 3.10 4.91 12.53
CA ALA A 58 3.46 4.88 11.11
C ALA A 58 2.91 6.10 10.37
N VAL A 59 1.65 6.47 10.59
CA VAL A 59 1.06 7.70 10.02
C VAL A 59 1.88 8.92 10.39
N THR A 60 2.26 9.07 11.66
CA THR A 60 3.07 10.22 12.10
C THR A 60 4.42 10.26 11.41
N ALA A 61 5.18 9.18 11.42
CA ALA A 61 6.51 9.11 10.80
C ALA A 61 6.44 9.29 9.27
N LEU A 62 5.47 8.63 8.62
CA LEU A 62 5.30 8.71 7.16
C LEU A 62 4.81 10.07 6.70
N THR A 63 3.99 10.76 7.48
CA THR A 63 3.60 12.15 7.19
C THR A 63 4.81 13.06 7.22
N GLN A 64 5.65 12.93 8.24
CA GLN A 64 6.89 13.72 8.34
C GLN A 64 7.85 13.40 7.19
N ALA A 65 7.99 12.14 6.80
CA ALA A 65 8.80 11.73 5.66
C ALA A 65 8.27 12.32 4.34
N ALA A 66 6.96 12.26 4.12
CA ALA A 66 6.31 12.80 2.93
C ALA A 66 6.47 14.31 2.82
N ASP A 67 6.32 15.04 3.92
CA ASP A 67 6.49 16.50 3.96
C ASP A 67 7.94 16.90 3.74
N ALA A 68 8.89 16.09 4.21
CA ALA A 68 10.33 16.43 4.14
C ALA A 68 10.94 16.22 2.76
N SER A 69 10.49 15.27 1.96
CA SER A 69 11.19 14.87 0.74
C SER A 69 10.35 14.79 -0.52
N GLN A 70 9.05 14.89 -0.45
CA GLN A 70 8.14 14.72 -1.59
C GLN A 70 8.36 13.40 -2.36
N GLN A 71 8.81 12.35 -1.67
CA GLN A 71 9.04 11.03 -2.29
C GLN A 71 7.70 10.29 -2.48
N PRO A 72 7.42 9.75 -3.69
CA PRO A 72 6.18 9.03 -3.94
C PRO A 72 6.00 7.83 -3.02
N THR A 73 7.08 7.13 -2.66
CA THR A 73 7.05 5.99 -1.75
C THR A 73 6.51 6.36 -0.36
N ALA A 74 6.89 7.53 0.19
CA ALA A 74 6.38 7.99 1.48
C ALA A 74 4.88 8.22 1.43
N TRP A 75 4.36 8.85 0.39
CA TRP A 75 2.94 9.07 0.18
C TRP A 75 2.16 7.77 -0.02
N ASN A 76 2.71 6.82 -0.78
CA ASN A 76 2.09 5.50 -0.97
C ASN A 76 1.97 4.74 0.37
N ARG A 77 3.05 4.67 1.15
CA ARG A 77 3.02 4.00 2.45
C ARG A 77 2.11 4.69 3.46
N LEU A 78 2.06 6.03 3.44
CA LEU A 78 1.11 6.80 4.23
C LEU A 78 -0.34 6.41 3.87
N GLY A 79 -0.64 6.29 2.58
CA GLY A 79 -1.93 5.79 2.12
C GLY A 79 -2.27 4.40 2.65
N ILE A 80 -1.31 3.48 2.63
CA ILE A 80 -1.48 2.13 3.19
C ILE A 80 -1.76 2.18 4.70
N ALA A 81 -1.02 2.99 5.45
CA ALA A 81 -1.26 3.15 6.88
C ALA A 81 -2.67 3.68 7.17
N HIS A 82 -3.12 4.68 6.42
CA HIS A 82 -4.48 5.22 6.54
C HIS A 82 -5.56 4.17 6.21
N ILE A 83 -5.40 3.41 5.12
CA ILE A 83 -6.41 2.42 4.75
C ILE A 83 -6.51 1.28 5.79
N LEU A 84 -5.41 0.86 6.38
CA LEU A 84 -5.38 -0.12 7.46
C LEU A 84 -6.06 0.38 8.75
N LEU A 85 -6.12 1.69 8.95
CA LEU A 85 -6.90 2.35 10.00
C LEU A 85 -8.38 2.57 9.60
N GLY A 86 -8.80 2.17 8.41
CA GLY A 86 -10.15 2.42 7.90
C GLY A 86 -10.39 3.87 7.44
N GLN A 87 -9.35 4.67 7.37
CA GLN A 87 -9.39 6.07 6.95
C GLN A 87 -9.30 6.17 5.43
N THR A 88 -10.38 5.82 4.74
CA THR A 88 -10.40 5.68 3.28
C THR A 88 -10.14 6.99 2.54
N LYS A 89 -10.69 8.11 3.00
CA LYS A 89 -10.48 9.43 2.37
C LYS A 89 -9.04 9.94 2.49
N PRO A 90 -8.42 9.96 3.69
CA PRO A 90 -6.99 10.27 3.82
C PRO A 90 -6.09 9.36 2.98
N ALA A 91 -6.41 8.06 2.90
CA ALA A 91 -5.69 7.11 2.06
C ALA A 91 -5.77 7.49 0.57
N GLN A 92 -6.95 7.80 0.06
CA GLN A 92 -7.15 8.26 -1.32
C GLN A 92 -6.33 9.53 -1.62
N THR A 93 -6.31 10.49 -0.72
CA THR A 93 -5.51 11.72 -0.85
C THR A 93 -4.02 11.40 -0.94
N ALA A 94 -3.51 10.54 -0.07
CA ALA A 94 -2.09 10.15 -0.07
C ALA A 94 -1.71 9.40 -1.35
N PHE A 95 -2.51 8.43 -1.80
CA PHE A 95 -2.25 7.71 -3.05
C PHE A 95 -2.31 8.62 -4.28
N ASN A 96 -3.26 9.56 -4.35
CA ASN A 96 -3.32 10.54 -5.43
C ASN A 96 -2.08 11.44 -5.44
N THR A 97 -1.57 11.86 -4.30
CA THR A 97 -0.34 12.62 -4.21
C THR A 97 0.87 11.82 -4.68
N SER A 98 0.98 10.55 -4.26
CA SER A 98 2.00 9.64 -4.76
C SER A 98 1.97 9.52 -6.29
N LEU A 99 0.78 9.36 -6.88
CA LEU A 99 0.60 9.24 -8.33
C LEU A 99 0.89 10.52 -9.10
N ARG A 100 0.70 11.69 -8.51
CA ARG A 100 1.17 12.95 -9.14
C ARG A 100 2.68 13.01 -9.25
N LEU A 101 3.40 12.41 -8.30
CA LEU A 101 4.87 12.33 -8.30
C LEU A 101 5.39 11.19 -9.17
N ALA A 102 4.66 10.08 -9.25
CA ALA A 102 5.01 8.89 -10.02
C ALA A 102 3.76 8.36 -10.79
N PRO A 103 3.39 8.99 -11.92
CA PRO A 103 2.13 8.68 -12.62
C PRO A 103 2.02 7.25 -13.17
N ASN A 104 3.14 6.59 -13.38
CA ASN A 104 3.20 5.25 -13.97
C ASN A 104 3.30 4.13 -12.94
N ASP A 105 3.19 4.45 -11.64
CA ASP A 105 3.19 3.45 -10.58
C ASP A 105 1.83 2.74 -10.53
N LEU A 106 1.76 1.58 -11.17
CA LEU A 106 0.53 0.78 -11.24
C LEU A 106 0.17 0.15 -9.89
N ASP A 107 1.14 -0.17 -9.04
CA ASP A 107 0.89 -0.72 -7.72
C ASP A 107 0.17 0.32 -6.84
N THR A 108 0.64 1.56 -6.82
CA THR A 108 -0.06 2.66 -6.13
C THR A 108 -1.44 2.91 -6.72
N ARG A 109 -1.60 2.78 -8.04
CA ARG A 109 -2.91 2.94 -8.69
C ARG A 109 -3.89 1.83 -8.30
N CYS A 110 -3.42 0.60 -8.14
CA CYS A 110 -4.20 -0.49 -7.56
C CYS A 110 -4.63 -0.18 -6.13
N ASN A 111 -3.71 0.32 -5.30
CA ASN A 111 -4.01 0.71 -3.92
C ASN A 111 -5.08 1.82 -3.87
N LEU A 112 -5.01 2.78 -4.78
CA LEU A 112 -6.03 3.83 -4.92
C LEU A 112 -7.40 3.24 -5.27
N ALA A 113 -7.44 2.32 -6.24
CA ALA A 113 -8.69 1.66 -6.61
C ALA A 113 -9.31 0.89 -5.44
N LEU A 114 -8.49 0.17 -4.67
CA LEU A 114 -8.92 -0.51 -3.44
C LEU A 114 -9.44 0.50 -2.40
N ALA A 115 -8.76 1.62 -2.20
CA ALA A 115 -9.20 2.67 -1.27
C ALA A 115 -10.55 3.28 -1.68
N TYR A 116 -10.81 3.44 -2.96
CA TYR A 116 -12.12 3.85 -3.46
C TYR A 116 -13.19 2.78 -3.19
N ALA A 117 -12.89 1.53 -3.49
CA ALA A 117 -13.83 0.42 -3.27
C ALA A 117 -14.20 0.27 -1.79
N LEU A 118 -13.21 0.34 -0.88
CA LEU A 118 -13.43 0.28 0.56
C LEU A 118 -14.15 1.53 1.12
N GLY A 119 -14.07 2.65 0.41
CA GLY A 119 -14.75 3.90 0.72
C GLY A 119 -16.12 4.04 0.06
N ASP A 120 -16.70 2.96 -0.45
CA ASP A 120 -17.99 2.91 -1.12
C ASP A 120 -18.09 3.76 -2.41
N ASP A 121 -16.96 4.12 -3.01
CA ASP A 121 -16.91 4.80 -4.30
C ASP A 121 -16.60 3.81 -5.44
N SER A 122 -17.57 2.95 -5.71
CA SER A 122 -17.43 1.89 -6.73
C SER A 122 -17.13 2.44 -8.12
N GLN A 123 -17.68 3.59 -8.47
CA GLN A 123 -17.45 4.20 -9.79
C GLN A 123 -15.98 4.58 -9.97
N LYS A 124 -15.40 5.30 -9.01
CA LYS A 124 -13.98 5.69 -9.07
C LYS A 124 -13.06 4.48 -8.96
N ALA A 125 -13.43 3.48 -8.15
CA ALA A 125 -12.67 2.23 -8.06
C ALA A 125 -12.55 1.54 -9.42
N LEU A 126 -13.66 1.40 -10.14
CA LEU A 126 -13.70 0.78 -11.47
C LEU A 126 -12.95 1.59 -12.52
N GLN A 127 -13.15 2.91 -12.55
CA GLN A 127 -12.42 3.79 -13.47
C GLN A 127 -10.91 3.72 -13.24
N THR A 128 -10.48 3.69 -11.98
CA THR A 128 -9.06 3.66 -11.62
C THR A 128 -8.43 2.32 -12.02
N ILE A 129 -9.08 1.20 -11.71
CA ILE A 129 -8.52 -0.13 -12.03
C ILE A 129 -8.50 -0.41 -13.53
N GLU A 130 -9.45 0.13 -14.29
CA GLU A 130 -9.45 0.03 -15.74
C GLU A 130 -8.17 0.63 -16.35
N THR A 131 -7.68 1.74 -15.81
CA THR A 131 -6.43 2.35 -16.28
C THR A 131 -5.21 1.48 -16.02
N VAL A 132 -5.27 0.62 -15.01
CA VAL A 132 -4.22 -0.38 -14.73
C VAL A 132 -4.29 -1.52 -15.76
N SER A 133 -5.48 -2.08 -15.96
CA SER A 133 -5.70 -3.21 -16.89
C SER A 133 -5.31 -2.88 -18.32
N GLN A 134 -5.55 -1.66 -18.74
CA GLN A 134 -5.24 -1.17 -20.10
C GLN A 134 -3.77 -0.79 -20.27
N SER A 135 -2.98 -0.76 -19.21
CA SER A 135 -1.58 -0.38 -19.29
C SER A 135 -0.72 -1.49 -19.90
N PRO A 136 0.18 -1.17 -20.85
CA PRO A 136 1.13 -2.15 -21.37
C PRO A 136 2.15 -2.60 -20.34
N LEU A 137 2.24 -1.92 -19.19
CA LEU A 137 3.12 -2.26 -18.06
C LEU A 137 2.44 -3.18 -17.03
N ALA A 138 1.17 -3.55 -17.26
CA ALA A 138 0.43 -4.42 -16.36
C ALA A 138 1.10 -5.80 -16.23
N GLN A 139 1.11 -6.33 -15.02
CA GLN A 139 1.69 -7.62 -14.67
C GLN A 139 0.61 -8.53 -14.05
N PRO A 140 0.85 -9.85 -13.91
CA PRO A 140 -0.14 -10.78 -13.34
C PRO A 140 -0.72 -10.34 -11.99
N ARG A 141 0.09 -9.74 -11.12
CA ARG A 141 -0.39 -9.22 -9.84
C ARG A 141 -1.43 -8.10 -10.01
N HIS A 142 -1.33 -7.31 -11.08
CA HIS A 142 -2.32 -6.26 -11.38
C HIS A 142 -3.65 -6.84 -11.82
N GLN A 143 -3.64 -7.95 -12.56
CA GLN A 143 -4.86 -8.68 -12.90
C GLN A 143 -5.55 -9.25 -11.66
N ARG A 144 -4.77 -9.72 -10.66
CA ARG A 144 -5.33 -10.15 -9.37
C ARG A 144 -6.02 -9.00 -8.64
N ASN A 145 -5.39 -7.83 -8.63
CA ASN A 145 -5.98 -6.63 -8.03
C ASN A 145 -7.24 -6.17 -8.77
N GLU A 146 -7.26 -6.26 -10.10
CA GLU A 146 -8.45 -5.97 -10.90
C GLU A 146 -9.62 -6.85 -10.50
N LEU A 147 -9.38 -8.15 -10.39
CA LEU A 147 -10.41 -9.11 -9.95
C LEU A 147 -10.95 -8.77 -8.56
N LEU A 148 -10.07 -8.46 -7.60
CA LEU A 148 -10.46 -8.06 -6.25
C LEU A 148 -11.30 -6.78 -6.27
N VAL A 149 -10.87 -5.75 -6.97
CA VAL A 149 -11.60 -4.48 -7.08
C VAL A 149 -12.97 -4.68 -7.72
N MET A 150 -13.07 -5.48 -8.78
CA MET A 150 -14.35 -5.78 -9.46
C MET A 150 -15.36 -6.41 -8.50
N VAL A 151 -14.93 -7.39 -7.69
CA VAL A 151 -15.81 -8.02 -6.69
C VAL A 151 -16.20 -7.03 -5.59
N LEU A 152 -15.24 -6.31 -5.03
CA LEU A 152 -15.48 -5.32 -3.96
C LEU A 152 -16.41 -4.19 -4.42
N ALA A 153 -16.29 -3.77 -5.68
CA ALA A 153 -17.12 -2.74 -6.29
C ALA A 153 -18.50 -3.24 -6.77
N GLY A 154 -18.82 -4.53 -6.53
CA GLY A 154 -20.13 -5.09 -6.89
C GLY A 154 -20.29 -5.47 -8.37
N ARG A 155 -19.21 -5.59 -9.12
CA ARG A 155 -19.22 -5.92 -10.56
C ARG A 155 -18.71 -7.34 -10.85
N GLU A 156 -18.87 -8.26 -9.92
CA GLU A 156 -18.44 -9.66 -10.08
C GLU A 156 -19.02 -10.32 -11.34
N LYS A 157 -20.25 -10.00 -11.69
CA LYS A 157 -20.93 -10.57 -12.88
C LYS A 157 -20.17 -10.29 -14.18
N ASP A 158 -19.46 -9.16 -14.24
CA ASP A 158 -18.74 -8.74 -15.45
C ASP A 158 -17.44 -9.54 -15.64
N LEU A 159 -16.96 -10.24 -14.61
CA LEU A 159 -15.76 -11.09 -14.70
C LEU A 159 -15.91 -12.23 -15.69
N LYS A 160 -17.13 -12.69 -15.97
CA LYS A 160 -17.40 -13.77 -16.94
C LYS A 160 -17.01 -13.42 -18.36
N GLY A 161 -17.06 -12.13 -18.72
CA GLY A 161 -16.69 -11.64 -20.05
C GLY A 161 -15.24 -11.19 -20.16
N MET A 162 -14.46 -11.27 -19.08
CA MET A 162 -13.09 -10.79 -19.04
C MET A 162 -12.09 -11.93 -19.18
N SER A 163 -10.95 -11.64 -19.82
CA SER A 163 -9.83 -12.57 -19.92
C SER A 163 -8.80 -12.28 -18.84
N PHE A 164 -8.37 -13.31 -18.14
CA PHE A 164 -7.29 -13.27 -17.13
C PHE A 164 -6.28 -14.37 -17.50
N GLU A 165 -5.53 -14.14 -18.58
CA GLU A 165 -4.65 -15.14 -19.19
C GLU A 165 -3.55 -15.61 -18.22
N ASP A 166 -3.06 -14.69 -17.37
CA ASP A 166 -1.97 -14.95 -16.43
C ASP A 166 -2.42 -15.54 -15.09
N ILE A 167 -3.74 -15.75 -14.90
CA ILE A 167 -4.26 -16.32 -13.66
C ILE A 167 -4.96 -17.65 -13.97
N PRO A 168 -4.45 -18.78 -13.47
CA PRO A 168 -5.10 -20.08 -13.62
C PRO A 168 -6.54 -20.08 -13.11
N LYS A 169 -7.43 -20.81 -13.78
CA LYS A 169 -8.86 -20.84 -13.43
C LYS A 169 -9.13 -21.21 -11.97
N ALA A 170 -8.37 -22.16 -11.42
CA ALA A 170 -8.50 -22.56 -10.01
C ALA A 170 -8.09 -21.41 -9.06
N GLU A 171 -7.06 -20.66 -9.39
CA GLU A 171 -6.63 -19.49 -8.61
C GLU A 171 -7.68 -18.39 -8.67
N ARG A 172 -8.24 -18.10 -9.86
CA ARG A 172 -9.33 -17.14 -10.01
C ARG A 172 -10.52 -17.45 -9.12
N SER A 173 -10.94 -18.71 -9.06
CA SER A 173 -12.05 -19.14 -8.21
C SER A 173 -11.77 -18.91 -6.72
N LYS A 174 -10.55 -19.18 -6.27
CA LYS A 174 -10.12 -18.89 -4.89
C LYS A 174 -10.12 -17.39 -4.58
N LEU A 175 -9.59 -16.58 -5.48
CA LEU A 175 -9.56 -15.13 -5.33
C LEU A 175 -10.96 -14.53 -5.27
N ILE A 176 -11.89 -15.00 -6.11
CA ILE A 176 -13.28 -14.55 -6.09
C ILE A 176 -13.95 -14.91 -4.77
N THR A 177 -13.77 -16.13 -4.28
CA THR A 177 -14.31 -16.59 -3.00
C THR A 177 -13.78 -15.74 -1.85
N GLU A 178 -12.48 -15.47 -1.83
CA GLU A 178 -11.84 -14.63 -0.82
C GLU A 178 -12.33 -13.18 -0.91
N ALA A 179 -12.43 -12.63 -2.11
CA ALA A 179 -12.94 -11.28 -2.34
C ALA A 179 -14.40 -11.12 -1.85
N ARG A 180 -15.25 -12.12 -2.08
CA ARG A 180 -16.63 -12.15 -1.53
C ARG A 180 -16.63 -12.14 -0.01
N ARG A 181 -15.75 -12.93 0.61
CA ARG A 181 -15.59 -12.98 2.07
C ARG A 181 -15.19 -11.62 2.62
N ILE A 182 -14.20 -10.96 2.00
CA ILE A 182 -13.74 -9.63 2.39
C ILE A 182 -14.85 -8.60 2.19
N LYS A 183 -15.57 -8.64 1.07
CA LYS A 183 -16.69 -7.73 0.80
C LYS A 183 -17.79 -7.82 1.86
N ALA A 184 -18.01 -8.98 2.44
CA ALA A 184 -19.00 -9.17 3.51
C ALA A 184 -18.58 -8.54 4.86
N ILE A 185 -17.30 -8.20 5.03
CA ILE A 185 -16.81 -7.48 6.21
C ILE A 185 -17.31 -6.04 6.12
N LYS A 186 -17.92 -5.52 7.17
CA LYS A 186 -18.51 -4.16 7.17
C LYS A 186 -17.50 -3.08 7.52
N ASP A 187 -16.49 -3.40 8.31
CA ASP A 187 -15.48 -2.44 8.75
C ASP A 187 -14.36 -2.29 7.72
N PRO A 188 -14.13 -1.07 7.18
CA PRO A 188 -13.08 -0.83 6.19
C PRO A 188 -11.66 -1.19 6.66
N ALA A 189 -11.34 -0.97 7.94
CA ALA A 189 -10.04 -1.35 8.49
C ALA A 189 -9.84 -2.87 8.46
N ALA A 190 -10.85 -3.63 8.88
CA ALA A 190 -10.83 -5.09 8.83
C ALA A 190 -10.78 -5.61 7.39
N GLN A 191 -11.45 -4.96 6.44
CA GLN A 191 -11.36 -5.29 5.01
C GLN A 191 -9.93 -5.08 4.48
N ALA A 192 -9.32 -3.94 4.79
CA ALA A 192 -7.96 -3.63 4.38
C ALA A 192 -6.93 -4.61 4.95
N GLN A 193 -7.08 -4.98 6.22
CA GLN A 193 -6.23 -5.99 6.87
C GLN A 193 -6.39 -7.37 6.21
N ALA A 194 -7.62 -7.77 5.89
CA ALA A 194 -7.91 -9.03 5.21
C ALA A 194 -7.33 -9.07 3.77
N LEU A 195 -7.21 -7.93 3.09
CA LEU A 195 -6.56 -7.82 1.79
C LEU A 195 -5.03 -7.98 1.87
N GLY A 196 -4.44 -7.93 3.06
CA GLY A 196 -3.00 -8.06 3.24
C GLY A 196 -2.22 -6.86 2.71
N LEU A 197 -2.80 -5.67 2.73
CA LEU A 197 -2.14 -4.42 2.33
C LEU A 197 -1.09 -4.05 3.38
N VAL A 198 0.05 -4.67 3.31
CA VAL A 198 1.21 -4.34 4.13
C VAL A 198 2.38 -4.13 3.19
N ASP A 199 2.81 -2.86 3.05
CA ASP A 199 4.09 -2.52 2.44
C ASP A 199 4.25 -2.91 0.96
N GLY A 200 3.16 -2.91 0.20
CA GLY A 200 3.23 -3.13 -1.26
C GLY A 200 3.54 -4.57 -1.69
N ARG A 201 3.19 -5.55 -0.87
CA ARG A 201 3.25 -6.97 -1.25
C ARG A 201 2.01 -7.43 -2.00
#